data_5b1b71dd12af44fcf749dcbea2cbc7d1
#
_entry.id   5b1b71dd12af44fcf749dcbea2cbc7d1
#
_cell.length_a   1.000
_cell.length_b   1.000
_cell.length_c   1.000
_cell.angle_alpha   90.00
_cell.angle_beta   90.00
_cell.angle_gamma   90.00
#
_symmetry.space_group_name_H-M   'P 1'
#
loop_
_entity.id
_entity.type
_entity.pdbx_description
1 polymer ?
#
loop_
_entity_poly.entity_id
_entity_poly.type
_entity_poly.pdbx_seq_one_letter_code
_entity_poly.pdbx_strand_id
1 'polypeptide(L)'
;MKLLRLTATFCCLDHATLEFGPGLTLIEAPNGGGKSTWCAFLRTMLYGLDPRQRDKKGAPADKNRYRPWNGAPMEGLLVCEHEGKRLELRRTSAGGVPMGEFSARWQETGLPVDGMTAETAGELLTGLSQEVFDRSVFLKQTDLAVSQSQELEKKITALVSTGEENISFTEANDCLKTWLHRRRFHKTGQIPQLEAREEALRQSLDQTTALRQELDQLRTRANSLRRQRDQWESRLSKEQDEAQSLNQKRHAEAAAELDAAEAELQKLQAQQSDPEQQTDPEAG
;
A
#
# COMPACT_ATOMS: atom_id res chain seq x y z
N MET A 1 -10.99 37.18 5.13
CA MET A 1 -12.10 37.19 4.14
C MET A 1 -12.88 38.50 4.27
N LYS A 2 -13.26 39.15 3.14
CA LYS A 2 -14.11 40.34 3.11
C LYS A 2 -15.32 40.05 2.23
N LEU A 3 -16.52 40.20 2.77
CA LEU A 3 -17.77 40.01 2.01
C LEU A 3 -18.00 41.17 1.04
N LEU A 4 -18.40 40.86 -0.16
CA LEU A 4 -18.70 41.86 -1.20
C LEU A 4 -20.17 41.83 -1.61
N ARG A 5 -20.72 40.65 -1.91
CA ARG A 5 -22.11 40.48 -2.34
C ARG A 5 -22.65 39.12 -1.98
N LEU A 6 -23.91 39.07 -1.60
CA LEU A 6 -24.74 37.89 -1.45
C LEU A 6 -25.94 37.96 -2.37
N THR A 7 -26.27 36.89 -3.08
CA THR A 7 -27.51 36.73 -3.82
C THR A 7 -28.17 35.42 -3.37
N ALA A 8 -29.45 35.47 -3.02
CA ALA A 8 -30.14 34.40 -2.35
C ALA A 8 -31.55 34.14 -2.90
N THR A 9 -31.87 32.86 -3.11
CA THR A 9 -33.20 32.31 -3.18
C THR A 9 -33.31 31.34 -1.98
N PHE A 10 -33.78 31.88 -0.83
CA PHE A 10 -33.67 31.20 0.45
C PHE A 10 -34.75 31.72 1.43
N CYS A 11 -35.64 30.86 1.91
CA CYS A 11 -36.77 31.24 2.79
C CYS A 11 -37.63 32.35 2.15
N CYS A 12 -37.68 33.55 2.75
CA CYS A 12 -38.38 34.72 2.26
C CYS A 12 -37.59 35.55 1.21
N LEU A 13 -36.35 35.20 0.95
CA LEU A 13 -35.53 35.89 -0.03
C LEU A 13 -35.75 35.25 -1.42
N ASP A 14 -36.18 36.01 -2.35
CA ASP A 14 -36.44 35.61 -3.75
C ASP A 14 -35.51 36.39 -4.66
N HIS A 15 -34.44 35.73 -5.18
CA HIS A 15 -33.40 36.36 -5.95
C HIS A 15 -32.86 37.67 -5.36
N ALA A 16 -32.97 37.81 -4.03
CA ALA A 16 -32.57 39.00 -3.32
C ALA A 16 -31.06 39.16 -3.30
N THR A 17 -30.59 40.38 -3.47
CA THR A 17 -29.15 40.70 -3.45
C THR A 17 -28.86 41.68 -2.32
N LEU A 18 -27.77 41.40 -1.59
CA LEU A 18 -27.22 42.21 -0.52
C LEU A 18 -25.79 42.57 -0.85
N GLU A 19 -25.45 43.84 -0.91
CA GLU A 19 -24.08 44.31 -1.13
C GLU A 19 -23.47 44.83 0.17
N PHE A 20 -22.17 44.56 0.33
CA PHE A 20 -21.41 44.97 1.51
C PHE A 20 -20.43 46.08 1.15
N GLY A 21 -20.52 47.19 1.89
CA GLY A 21 -19.54 48.26 1.82
C GLY A 21 -18.29 47.98 2.65
N PRO A 22 -17.30 48.85 2.59
CA PRO A 22 -16.13 48.81 3.45
C PRO A 22 -16.54 49.12 4.91
N GLY A 23 -16.12 48.29 5.87
CA GLY A 23 -16.38 48.49 7.30
C GLY A 23 -17.70 47.90 7.76
N LEU A 24 -18.43 48.61 8.59
CA LEU A 24 -19.68 48.15 9.17
C LEU A 24 -20.83 48.24 8.16
N THR A 25 -21.55 47.14 7.96
CA THR A 25 -22.77 47.10 7.15
C THR A 25 -23.99 46.92 8.09
N LEU A 26 -24.89 47.87 8.08
CA LEU A 26 -26.14 47.77 8.83
C LEU A 26 -27.29 47.39 7.91
N ILE A 27 -28.03 46.31 8.30
CA ILE A 27 -29.20 45.84 7.58
C ILE A 27 -30.45 46.23 8.44
N GLU A 28 -31.19 47.21 7.96
CA GLU A 28 -32.42 47.66 8.57
C GLU A 28 -33.63 47.14 7.79
N ALA A 29 -34.55 46.49 8.42
CA ALA A 29 -35.81 46.01 7.84
C ALA A 29 -36.87 45.76 8.95
N PRO A 30 -38.15 45.82 8.65
CA PRO A 30 -39.21 45.48 9.61
C PRO A 30 -39.12 44.04 10.06
N ASN A 31 -39.88 43.69 11.14
CA ASN A 31 -39.97 42.31 11.58
C ASN A 31 -40.54 41.43 10.45
N GLY A 32 -39.91 40.27 10.21
CA GLY A 32 -40.25 39.43 9.05
C GLY A 32 -39.51 39.79 7.75
N GLY A 33 -38.81 40.93 7.68
CA GLY A 33 -38.09 41.40 6.48
C GLY A 33 -36.81 40.68 6.16
N GLY A 34 -36.54 39.48 6.70
CA GLY A 34 -35.46 38.63 6.27
C GLY A 34 -34.08 38.91 6.89
N LYS A 35 -33.96 39.78 7.92
CA LYS A 35 -32.67 40.09 8.57
C LYS A 35 -31.94 38.83 9.08
N SER A 36 -32.64 38.02 9.88
CA SER A 36 -32.07 36.75 10.41
C SER A 36 -31.90 35.69 9.30
N THR A 37 -32.67 35.79 8.23
CA THR A 37 -32.56 34.92 7.06
C THR A 37 -31.25 35.18 6.30
N TRP A 38 -30.83 36.44 6.14
CA TRP A 38 -29.53 36.80 5.55
C TRP A 38 -28.36 36.24 6.35
N CYS A 39 -28.45 36.32 7.69
CA CYS A 39 -27.42 35.73 8.55
C CYS A 39 -27.40 34.21 8.41
N ALA A 40 -28.55 33.53 8.43
CA ALA A 40 -28.61 32.07 8.23
C ALA A 40 -28.15 31.66 6.82
N PHE A 41 -28.46 32.48 5.81
CA PHE A 41 -28.00 32.26 4.46
C PHE A 41 -26.47 32.36 4.32
N LEU A 42 -25.85 33.40 4.90
CA LEU A 42 -24.39 33.52 4.91
C LEU A 42 -23.72 32.29 5.55
N ARG A 43 -24.23 31.86 6.72
CA ARG A 43 -23.76 30.64 7.38
C ARG A 43 -23.90 29.42 6.48
N THR A 44 -25.03 29.28 5.79
CA THR A 44 -25.30 28.20 4.85
C THR A 44 -24.34 28.24 3.64
N MET A 45 -24.03 29.43 3.14
CA MET A 45 -23.06 29.56 2.04
C MET A 45 -21.65 29.11 2.46
N LEU A 46 -21.25 29.37 3.69
CA LEU A 46 -19.94 28.97 4.21
C LEU A 46 -19.88 27.47 4.55
N TYR A 47 -20.81 26.99 5.37
CA TYR A 47 -20.73 25.64 5.98
C TYR A 47 -21.74 24.62 5.42
N GLY A 48 -22.67 25.07 4.57
CA GLY A 48 -23.73 24.20 4.04
C GLY A 48 -24.90 23.97 4.99
N LEU A 49 -25.81 23.10 4.57
CA LEU A 49 -26.91 22.57 5.38
C LEU A 49 -26.69 21.09 5.65
N ASP A 50 -26.94 20.63 6.87
CA ASP A 50 -26.88 19.20 7.18
C ASP A 50 -28.09 18.47 6.58
N PRO A 51 -27.91 17.63 5.54
CA PRO A 51 -29.00 16.91 4.91
C PRO A 51 -29.61 15.83 5.82
N ARG A 52 -28.86 15.39 6.84
CA ARG A 52 -29.27 14.33 7.79
C ARG A 52 -30.07 14.87 8.95
N GLN A 53 -30.08 16.20 9.17
CA GLN A 53 -30.86 16.82 10.22
C GLN A 53 -32.35 16.49 10.08
N ARG A 54 -32.97 16.03 11.17
CA ARG A 54 -34.38 15.68 11.21
C ARG A 54 -35.18 16.75 11.97
N ASP A 55 -36.45 16.93 11.58
CA ASP A 55 -37.36 17.78 12.29
C ASP A 55 -37.54 17.30 13.73
N LYS A 56 -37.47 18.23 14.67
CA LYS A 56 -37.77 18.01 16.09
C LYS A 56 -39.09 18.71 16.41
N LYS A 57 -39.78 18.24 17.47
CA LYS A 57 -41.04 18.86 17.93
C LYS A 57 -40.81 20.35 18.26
N GLY A 58 -41.42 21.24 17.48
CA GLY A 58 -41.27 22.69 17.62
C GLY A 58 -40.03 23.32 16.98
N ALA A 59 -39.16 22.52 16.37
CA ALA A 59 -37.95 23.01 15.69
C ALA A 59 -37.73 22.24 14.39
N PRO A 60 -38.18 22.72 13.22
CA PRO A 60 -37.94 22.10 11.94
C PRO A 60 -36.44 22.15 11.60
N ALA A 61 -35.97 21.12 10.92
CA ALA A 61 -34.62 21.07 10.38
C ALA A 61 -34.33 22.26 9.45
N ASP A 62 -33.12 22.77 9.43
CA ASP A 62 -32.76 23.97 8.66
C ASP A 62 -33.12 23.86 7.18
N LYS A 63 -32.99 22.67 6.59
CA LYS A 63 -33.39 22.38 5.21
C LYS A 63 -34.88 22.59 4.93
N ASN A 64 -35.74 22.39 5.93
CA ASN A 64 -37.18 22.57 5.83
C ASN A 64 -37.59 24.01 6.27
N ARG A 65 -36.91 24.52 7.29
CA ARG A 65 -37.13 25.87 7.84
C ARG A 65 -36.84 26.97 6.83
N TYR A 66 -35.82 26.81 6.03
CA TYR A 66 -35.36 27.83 5.08
C TYR A 66 -35.77 27.54 3.62
N ARG A 67 -36.72 26.63 3.43
CA ARG A 67 -37.27 26.38 2.10
C ARG A 67 -37.89 27.65 1.51
N PRO A 68 -37.57 28.02 0.23
CA PRO A 68 -38.11 29.20 -0.42
C PRO A 68 -39.64 29.16 -0.45
N TRP A 69 -40.28 30.28 -0.08
CA TRP A 69 -41.75 30.38 0.01
C TRP A 69 -42.44 30.31 -1.36
N ASN A 70 -41.72 30.69 -2.43
CA ASN A 70 -42.17 30.56 -3.81
C ASN A 70 -42.09 29.15 -4.37
N GLY A 71 -41.57 28.17 -3.61
CA GLY A 71 -41.38 26.78 -4.04
C GLY A 71 -40.20 26.56 -4.98
N ALA A 72 -39.40 27.59 -5.28
CA ALA A 72 -38.18 27.46 -6.08
C ALA A 72 -37.12 26.61 -5.35
N PRO A 73 -36.17 26.01 -6.07
CA PRO A 73 -35.02 25.38 -5.42
C PRO A 73 -34.18 26.41 -4.67
N MET A 74 -33.59 26.01 -3.52
CA MET A 74 -32.65 26.88 -2.83
C MET A 74 -31.40 27.08 -3.69
N GLU A 75 -30.99 28.32 -3.84
CA GLU A 75 -29.75 28.68 -4.49
C GLU A 75 -29.10 29.90 -3.86
N GLY A 76 -27.80 29.98 -3.98
CA GLY A 76 -27.03 31.07 -3.44
C GLY A 76 -25.73 31.35 -4.17
N LEU A 77 -25.39 32.62 -4.14
CA LEU A 77 -24.12 33.16 -4.65
C LEU A 77 -23.51 34.05 -3.59
N LEU A 78 -22.28 33.76 -3.18
CA LEU A 78 -21.45 34.58 -2.32
C LEU A 78 -20.23 35.06 -3.09
N VAL A 79 -20.02 36.37 -3.14
CA VAL A 79 -18.80 36.99 -3.67
C VAL A 79 -18.03 37.59 -2.50
N CYS A 80 -16.79 37.18 -2.32
CA CYS A 80 -15.90 37.71 -1.30
C CYS A 80 -14.48 37.92 -1.82
N GLU A 81 -13.71 38.69 -1.09
CA GLU A 81 -12.28 38.84 -1.30
C GLU A 81 -11.53 37.97 -0.27
N HIS A 82 -10.67 37.12 -0.78
CA HIS A 82 -9.80 36.25 0.00
C HIS A 82 -8.38 36.34 -0.57
N GLU A 83 -7.40 36.65 0.30
CA GLU A 83 -5.98 36.84 -0.11
C GLU A 83 -5.79 37.84 -1.27
N GLY A 84 -6.58 38.91 -1.28
CA GLY A 84 -6.50 39.98 -2.29
C GLY A 84 -7.13 39.61 -3.66
N LYS A 85 -7.75 38.43 -3.79
CA LYS A 85 -8.44 38.00 -5.01
C LYS A 85 -9.94 37.86 -4.77
N ARG A 86 -10.74 38.09 -5.81
CA ARG A 86 -12.19 37.93 -5.74
C ARG A 86 -12.57 36.49 -6.00
N LEU A 87 -13.33 35.93 -5.06
CA LEU A 87 -13.81 34.57 -5.06
C LEU A 87 -15.33 34.54 -5.16
N GLU A 88 -15.85 33.68 -6.01
CA GLU A 88 -17.27 33.38 -6.15
C GLU A 88 -17.59 31.98 -5.68
N LEU A 89 -18.45 31.87 -4.69
CA LEU A 89 -19.01 30.63 -4.18
C LEU A 89 -20.45 30.48 -4.62
N ARG A 90 -20.81 29.38 -5.21
CA ARG A 90 -22.18 29.05 -5.59
C ARG A 90 -22.61 27.77 -4.93
N ARG A 91 -23.82 27.79 -4.34
CA ARG A 91 -24.52 26.60 -3.87
C ARG A 91 -25.88 26.51 -4.51
N THR A 92 -26.22 25.32 -4.99
CA THR A 92 -27.53 25.04 -5.59
C THR A 92 -28.11 23.73 -5.07
N SER A 93 -29.42 23.59 -5.19
CA SER A 93 -30.08 22.33 -4.83
C SER A 93 -30.01 21.36 -6.00
N ALA A 94 -29.44 20.17 -5.78
CA ALA A 94 -29.35 19.11 -6.79
C ALA A 94 -29.79 17.79 -6.21
N GLY A 95 -30.50 16.98 -7.00
CA GLY A 95 -30.90 15.62 -6.61
C GLY A 95 -31.76 15.53 -5.34
N GLY A 96 -32.54 16.57 -5.03
CA GLY A 96 -33.36 16.62 -3.82
C GLY A 96 -32.59 17.01 -2.54
N VAL A 97 -31.31 17.31 -2.64
CA VAL A 97 -30.49 17.80 -1.52
C VAL A 97 -30.42 19.32 -1.59
N PRO A 98 -30.99 20.06 -0.60
CA PRO A 98 -30.92 21.51 -0.55
C PRO A 98 -29.48 21.98 -0.41
N MET A 99 -29.03 22.94 -1.23
CA MET A 99 -27.67 23.53 -1.21
C MET A 99 -26.54 22.50 -1.32
N GLY A 100 -26.81 21.31 -1.89
CA GLY A 100 -25.87 20.18 -1.93
C GLY A 100 -24.81 20.29 -3.03
N GLU A 101 -25.13 20.98 -4.14
CA GLU A 101 -24.17 21.26 -5.19
C GLU A 101 -23.36 22.50 -4.83
N PHE A 102 -22.02 22.38 -4.95
CA PHE A 102 -21.10 23.45 -4.58
C PHE A 102 -20.09 23.70 -5.68
N SER A 103 -19.83 24.98 -5.95
CA SER A 103 -18.72 25.38 -6.80
C SER A 103 -18.06 26.64 -6.24
N ALA A 104 -16.73 26.69 -6.32
CA ALA A 104 -15.90 27.84 -5.94
C ALA A 104 -14.97 28.18 -7.09
N ARG A 105 -15.00 29.47 -7.53
CA ARG A 105 -14.20 29.94 -8.67
C ARG A 105 -13.62 31.31 -8.39
N TRP A 106 -12.42 31.53 -8.91
CA TRP A 106 -11.84 32.84 -8.94
C TRP A 106 -12.61 33.71 -9.98
N GLN A 107 -13.15 34.85 -9.56
CA GLN A 107 -13.96 35.72 -10.44
C GLN A 107 -13.17 36.24 -11.66
N GLU A 108 -11.86 36.46 -11.48
CA GLU A 108 -11.01 37.04 -12.56
C GLU A 108 -10.63 36.01 -13.62
N THR A 109 -10.38 34.76 -13.22
CA THR A 109 -9.88 33.70 -14.11
C THR A 109 -10.95 32.68 -14.49
N GLY A 110 -12.06 32.60 -13.73
CA GLY A 110 -13.09 31.57 -13.89
C GLY A 110 -12.63 30.17 -13.49
N LEU A 111 -11.38 30.02 -13.06
CA LEU A 111 -10.81 28.71 -12.65
C LEU A 111 -11.35 28.28 -11.30
N PRO A 112 -11.55 26.97 -11.09
CA PRO A 112 -11.92 26.44 -9.78
C PRO A 112 -10.82 26.71 -8.75
N VAL A 113 -11.21 26.84 -7.50
CA VAL A 113 -10.27 26.99 -6.37
C VAL A 113 -9.86 25.62 -5.89
N ASP A 114 -8.56 25.33 -5.96
CA ASP A 114 -8.02 24.05 -5.54
C ASP A 114 -8.21 23.81 -4.04
N GLY A 115 -8.61 22.58 -3.68
CA GLY A 115 -8.80 22.17 -2.29
C GLY A 115 -10.06 22.69 -1.60
N MET A 116 -10.86 23.57 -2.24
CA MET A 116 -12.09 24.08 -1.65
C MET A 116 -13.30 23.22 -2.03
N THR A 117 -13.85 22.54 -1.02
CA THR A 117 -15.02 21.67 -1.16
C THR A 117 -16.23 22.25 -0.43
N ALA A 118 -17.42 21.63 -0.61
CA ALA A 118 -18.63 22.00 0.10
C ALA A 118 -18.46 21.99 1.63
N GLU A 119 -17.59 21.14 2.17
CA GLU A 119 -17.38 20.96 3.61
C GLU A 119 -16.26 21.87 4.13
N THR A 120 -15.22 22.11 3.33
CA THR A 120 -14.02 22.85 3.76
C THR A 120 -14.09 24.35 3.51
N ALA A 121 -15.03 24.83 2.67
CA ALA A 121 -15.10 26.22 2.26
C ALA A 121 -15.21 27.20 3.42
N GLY A 122 -16.05 26.91 4.44
CA GLY A 122 -16.19 27.77 5.61
C GLY A 122 -14.90 27.88 6.42
N GLU A 123 -14.25 26.75 6.67
CA GLU A 123 -13.02 26.71 7.45
C GLU A 123 -11.84 27.38 6.71
N LEU A 124 -11.69 27.13 5.41
CA LEU A 124 -10.66 27.77 4.61
C LEU A 124 -10.81 29.30 4.54
N LEU A 125 -12.05 29.78 4.45
CA LEU A 125 -12.31 31.22 4.32
C LEU A 125 -12.27 31.98 5.66
N THR A 126 -12.67 31.35 6.75
CA THR A 126 -12.80 32.00 8.07
C THR A 126 -11.68 31.60 9.03
N GLY A 127 -10.99 30.48 8.80
CA GLY A 127 -10.03 29.88 9.72
C GLY A 127 -10.71 29.19 10.92
N LEU A 128 -12.05 29.05 10.92
CA LEU A 128 -12.83 28.56 12.04
C LEU A 128 -13.66 27.35 11.64
N SER A 129 -13.78 26.37 12.54
CA SER A 129 -14.77 25.31 12.38
C SER A 129 -16.18 25.88 12.52
N GLN A 130 -17.18 25.19 11.95
CA GLN A 130 -18.59 25.63 12.03
C GLN A 130 -19.04 25.86 13.47
N GLU A 131 -18.64 24.98 14.42
CA GLU A 131 -19.03 25.10 15.82
C GLU A 131 -18.45 26.34 16.46
N VAL A 132 -17.19 26.65 16.19
CA VAL A 132 -16.52 27.86 16.71
C VAL A 132 -17.13 29.11 16.06
N PHE A 133 -17.37 29.11 14.75
CA PHE A 133 -17.99 30.20 14.04
C PHE A 133 -19.39 30.54 14.60
N ASP A 134 -20.23 29.52 14.81
CA ASP A 134 -21.61 29.70 15.34
C ASP A 134 -21.62 30.29 16.76
N ARG A 135 -20.53 30.14 17.53
CA ARG A 135 -20.47 30.60 18.95
C ARG A 135 -19.63 31.86 19.14
N SER A 136 -18.73 32.18 18.26
CA SER A 136 -17.79 33.32 18.41
C SER A 136 -18.05 34.45 17.44
N VAL A 137 -18.42 34.14 16.20
CA VAL A 137 -18.60 35.11 15.12
C VAL A 137 -20.06 35.37 14.82
N PHE A 138 -20.88 34.32 14.88
CA PHE A 138 -22.29 34.36 14.53
C PHE A 138 -23.18 34.55 15.77
N LEU A 139 -23.29 35.80 16.23
CA LEU A 139 -24.08 36.11 17.44
C LEU A 139 -25.55 36.25 17.10
N LYS A 140 -26.36 35.35 17.62
CA LYS A 140 -27.81 35.41 17.53
C LYS A 140 -28.41 36.08 18.79
N GLN A 141 -29.56 36.69 18.65
CA GLN A 141 -30.25 37.35 19.74
C GLN A 141 -30.57 36.40 20.91
N THR A 142 -30.74 35.10 20.66
CA THR A 142 -31.09 34.07 21.66
C THR A 142 -29.85 33.38 22.28
N ASP A 143 -28.67 33.57 21.73
CA ASP A 143 -27.45 32.82 22.12
C ASP A 143 -26.52 33.62 23.06
N LEU A 144 -27.06 34.57 23.83
CA LEU A 144 -26.30 35.31 24.83
C LEU A 144 -25.85 34.45 26.02
N ALA A 145 -26.42 33.25 26.18
CA ALA A 145 -25.93 32.30 27.17
C ALA A 145 -24.68 31.59 26.66
N VAL A 146 -23.54 31.83 27.29
CA VAL A 146 -22.28 31.17 26.98
C VAL A 146 -22.43 29.69 27.30
N SER A 147 -22.65 28.87 26.27
CA SER A 147 -22.58 27.42 26.40
C SER A 147 -21.15 26.93 26.19
N GLN A 148 -20.67 26.09 27.11
CA GLN A 148 -19.33 25.50 26.99
C GLN A 148 -19.21 24.67 25.71
N SER A 149 -18.13 24.88 24.96
CA SER A 149 -17.75 24.08 23.83
C SER A 149 -16.30 23.62 24.02
N GLN A 150 -16.10 22.33 23.91
CA GLN A 150 -14.75 21.75 24.04
C GLN A 150 -13.77 22.29 22.96
N GLU A 151 -14.25 22.60 21.76
CA GLU A 151 -13.39 23.19 20.73
C GLU A 151 -13.02 24.64 21.03
N LEU A 152 -13.97 25.43 21.52
CA LEU A 152 -13.70 26.82 21.92
C LEU A 152 -12.74 26.87 23.13
N GLU A 153 -12.95 25.99 24.13
CA GLU A 153 -12.05 25.85 25.27
C GLU A 153 -10.63 25.44 24.84
N LYS A 154 -10.51 24.52 23.90
CA LYS A 154 -9.21 24.11 23.35
C LYS A 154 -8.50 25.28 22.66
N LYS A 155 -9.20 26.06 21.82
CA LYS A 155 -8.61 27.22 21.13
C LYS A 155 -8.21 28.32 22.12
N ILE A 156 -9.06 28.63 23.10
CA ILE A 156 -8.73 29.59 24.16
C ILE A 156 -7.52 29.11 24.96
N THR A 157 -7.50 27.83 25.34
CA THR A 157 -6.39 27.24 26.10
C THR A 157 -5.09 27.26 25.29
N ALA A 158 -5.16 26.98 23.99
CA ALA A 158 -4.01 27.08 23.10
C ALA A 158 -3.47 28.51 23.03
N LEU A 159 -4.34 29.49 22.79
CA LEU A 159 -3.96 30.91 22.77
C LEU A 159 -3.32 31.39 24.09
N VAL A 160 -3.87 30.97 25.23
CA VAL A 160 -3.36 31.35 26.54
C VAL A 160 -2.03 30.66 26.86
N SER A 161 -1.85 29.42 26.44
CA SER A 161 -0.66 28.63 26.78
C SER A 161 0.53 28.85 25.82
N THR A 162 0.28 29.05 24.54
CA THR A 162 1.32 29.15 23.52
C THR A 162 1.42 30.50 22.83
N GLY A 163 0.39 31.37 22.98
CA GLY A 163 0.28 32.62 22.23
C GLY A 163 -0.05 32.45 20.75
N GLU A 164 -0.20 31.22 20.28
CA GLU A 164 -0.52 30.90 18.88
C GLU A 164 -1.78 30.05 18.80
N GLU A 165 -2.67 30.43 17.88
CA GLU A 165 -3.99 29.80 17.70
C GLU A 165 -3.91 28.36 17.16
N ASN A 166 -2.82 28.03 16.44
CA ASN A 166 -2.65 26.77 15.72
C ASN A 166 -1.81 25.72 16.45
N ILE A 167 -1.24 26.03 17.61
CA ILE A 167 -0.41 25.10 18.38
C ILE A 167 -1.14 24.71 19.67
N SER A 168 -1.79 23.55 19.64
CA SER A 168 -2.42 22.96 20.82
C SER A 168 -1.49 21.92 21.46
N PHE A 169 -1.14 22.12 22.75
CA PHE A 169 -0.42 21.10 23.54
C PHE A 169 -1.14 19.75 23.54
N THR A 170 -2.46 19.76 23.57
CA THR A 170 -3.30 18.55 23.50
C THR A 170 -3.11 17.82 22.16
N GLU A 171 -3.13 18.52 21.03
CA GLU A 171 -2.92 17.94 19.72
C GLU A 171 -1.52 17.38 19.55
N ALA A 172 -0.51 18.12 20.01
CA ALA A 172 0.87 17.65 20.02
C ALA A 172 1.02 16.38 20.88
N ASN A 173 0.42 16.35 22.07
CA ASN A 173 0.43 15.21 22.97
C ASN A 173 -0.31 14.01 22.38
N ASP A 174 -1.46 14.21 21.75
CA ASP A 174 -2.23 13.15 21.12
C ASP A 174 -1.55 12.61 19.84
N CYS A 175 -0.89 13.48 19.10
CA CYS A 175 -0.01 13.08 17.99
C CYS A 175 1.16 12.22 18.49
N LEU A 176 1.85 12.64 19.56
CA LEU A 176 2.92 11.87 20.18
C LEU A 176 2.44 10.53 20.74
N LYS A 177 1.29 10.49 21.40
CA LYS A 177 0.66 9.24 21.87
C LYS A 177 0.34 8.31 20.70
N THR A 178 -0.23 8.84 19.62
CA THR A 178 -0.54 8.07 18.41
C THR A 178 0.71 7.49 17.79
N TRP A 179 1.80 8.26 17.72
CA TRP A 179 3.10 7.79 17.25
C TRP A 179 3.70 6.73 18.17
N LEU A 180 3.59 6.90 19.49
CA LEU A 180 4.03 5.92 20.46
C LEU A 180 3.26 4.60 20.29
N HIS A 181 1.93 4.66 20.19
CA HIS A 181 1.09 3.49 19.94
C HIS A 181 1.45 2.81 18.62
N ARG A 182 1.58 3.56 17.54
CA ARG A 182 1.97 3.00 16.24
C ARG A 182 3.31 2.27 16.27
N ARG A 183 4.26 2.76 17.06
CA ARG A 183 5.59 2.16 17.16
C ARG A 183 5.68 1.03 18.18
N ARG A 184 5.08 1.17 19.36
CA ARG A 184 5.25 0.28 20.53
C ARG A 184 4.03 -0.54 20.93
N PHE A 185 2.93 -0.47 20.21
CA PHE A 185 1.71 -1.16 20.63
C PHE A 185 1.86 -2.68 20.51
N HIS A 186 1.99 -3.39 21.66
CA HIS A 186 2.01 -4.85 21.80
C HIS A 186 2.48 -5.61 20.54
N LYS A 187 1.60 -6.46 19.95
CA LYS A 187 1.90 -7.27 18.76
C LYS A 187 1.72 -6.54 17.43
N THR A 188 1.02 -5.42 17.41
CA THR A 188 0.67 -4.68 16.18
C THR A 188 1.55 -3.45 15.92
N GLY A 189 2.39 -3.07 16.87
CA GLY A 189 3.34 -1.98 16.71
C GLY A 189 4.46 -2.32 15.73
N GLN A 190 5.08 -1.30 15.15
CA GLN A 190 6.18 -1.48 14.20
C GLN A 190 7.40 -2.19 14.81
N ILE A 191 7.75 -1.86 16.06
CA ILE A 191 8.90 -2.44 16.75
C ILE A 191 8.71 -3.95 16.98
N PRO A 192 7.61 -4.44 17.60
CA PRO A 192 7.38 -5.88 17.73
C PRO A 192 7.31 -6.64 16.40
N GLN A 193 6.78 -6.02 15.35
CA GLN A 193 6.77 -6.64 14.02
C GLN A 193 8.17 -6.78 13.42
N LEU A 194 9.02 -5.77 13.60
CA LEU A 194 10.41 -5.82 13.14
C LEU A 194 11.23 -6.82 13.95
N GLU A 195 11.04 -6.89 15.27
CA GLU A 195 11.69 -7.88 16.15
C GLU A 195 11.29 -9.31 15.77
N ALA A 196 10.01 -9.56 15.52
CA ALA A 196 9.53 -10.85 15.04
C ALA A 196 10.10 -11.23 13.66
N ARG A 197 10.24 -10.26 12.77
CA ARG A 197 10.85 -10.47 11.46
C ARG A 197 12.34 -10.72 11.55
N GLU A 198 13.04 -10.01 12.43
CA GLU A 198 14.47 -10.25 12.71
C GLU A 198 14.69 -11.67 13.23
N GLU A 199 13.90 -12.11 14.18
CA GLU A 199 13.98 -13.46 14.72
C GLU A 199 13.72 -14.53 13.66
N ALA A 200 12.69 -14.35 12.81
CA ALA A 200 12.40 -15.26 11.71
C ALA A 200 13.55 -15.32 10.69
N LEU A 201 14.18 -14.18 10.39
CA LEU A 201 15.34 -14.13 9.51
C LEU A 201 16.57 -14.81 10.13
N ARG A 202 16.82 -14.65 11.44
CA ARG A 202 17.88 -15.35 12.15
C ARG A 202 17.69 -16.86 12.10
N GLN A 203 16.48 -17.35 12.38
CA GLN A 203 16.16 -18.77 12.28
C GLN A 203 16.36 -19.32 10.85
N SER A 204 15.95 -18.57 9.84
CA SER A 204 16.18 -18.94 8.44
C SER A 204 17.68 -18.98 8.09
N LEU A 205 18.47 -18.05 8.61
CA LEU A 205 19.92 -18.01 8.42
C LEU A 205 20.60 -19.21 9.09
N ASP A 206 20.19 -19.57 10.31
CA ASP A 206 20.72 -20.75 11.00
C ASP A 206 20.38 -22.03 10.25
N GLN A 207 19.17 -22.17 9.74
CA GLN A 207 18.78 -23.31 8.90
C GLN A 207 19.60 -23.40 7.61
N THR A 208 19.80 -22.26 6.93
CA THR A 208 20.60 -22.24 5.69
C THR A 208 22.09 -22.56 5.95
N THR A 209 22.65 -22.13 7.08
CA THR A 209 24.02 -22.45 7.47
C THR A 209 24.18 -23.92 7.82
N ALA A 210 23.22 -24.54 8.53
CA ALA A 210 23.21 -25.96 8.80
C ALA A 210 23.11 -26.81 7.53
N LEU A 211 22.20 -26.45 6.62
CA LEU A 211 22.07 -27.13 5.32
C LEU A 211 23.34 -27.00 4.47
N ARG A 212 24.03 -25.88 4.53
CA ARG A 212 25.28 -25.65 3.82
C ARG A 212 26.38 -26.56 4.35
N GLN A 213 26.48 -26.69 5.68
CA GLN A 213 27.44 -27.61 6.31
C GLN A 213 27.16 -29.07 5.93
N GLU A 214 25.90 -29.48 5.93
CA GLU A 214 25.49 -30.82 5.52
C GLU A 214 25.84 -31.08 4.05
N LEU A 215 25.57 -30.12 3.17
CA LEU A 215 25.92 -30.20 1.76
C LEU A 215 27.44 -30.35 1.53
N ASP A 216 28.25 -29.62 2.28
CA ASP A 216 29.70 -29.72 2.19
C ASP A 216 30.21 -31.08 2.71
N GLN A 217 29.61 -31.63 3.77
CA GLN A 217 29.91 -33.00 4.23
C GLN A 217 29.53 -34.04 3.18
N LEU A 218 28.35 -33.93 2.57
CA LEU A 218 27.92 -34.85 1.51
C LEU A 218 28.83 -34.74 0.27
N ARG A 219 29.24 -33.56 -0.11
CA ARG A 219 30.21 -33.35 -1.20
C ARG A 219 31.54 -34.00 -0.92
N THR A 220 32.06 -33.83 0.29
CA THR A 220 33.31 -34.44 0.71
C THR A 220 33.20 -35.97 0.66
N ARG A 221 32.08 -36.54 1.16
CA ARG A 221 31.84 -37.98 1.09
C ARG A 221 31.67 -38.51 -0.33
N ALA A 222 30.93 -37.77 -1.17
CA ALA A 222 30.80 -38.13 -2.58
C ALA A 222 32.16 -38.13 -3.30
N ASN A 223 33.02 -37.15 -3.04
CA ASN A 223 34.38 -37.11 -3.62
C ASN A 223 35.26 -38.24 -3.11
N SER A 224 35.15 -38.64 -1.83
CA SER A 224 35.89 -39.78 -1.31
C SER A 224 35.43 -41.09 -1.97
N LEU A 225 34.12 -41.30 -2.09
CA LEU A 225 33.55 -42.48 -2.75
C LEU A 225 33.94 -42.54 -4.26
N ARG A 226 33.96 -41.42 -4.95
CA ARG A 226 34.45 -41.35 -6.35
C ARG A 226 35.90 -41.79 -6.45
N ARG A 227 36.79 -41.29 -5.57
CA ARG A 227 38.19 -41.72 -5.55
C ARG A 227 38.34 -43.21 -5.28
N GLN A 228 37.51 -43.77 -4.34
CA GLN A 228 37.50 -45.20 -4.09
C GLN A 228 37.06 -46.00 -5.31
N ARG A 229 35.98 -45.55 -5.98
CA ARG A 229 35.51 -46.16 -7.23
C ARG A 229 36.61 -46.19 -8.29
N ASP A 230 37.25 -45.04 -8.53
CA ASP A 230 38.31 -44.93 -9.52
C ASP A 230 39.52 -45.84 -9.20
N GLN A 231 39.82 -46.00 -7.89
CA GLN A 231 40.86 -46.96 -7.44
C GLN A 231 40.47 -48.43 -7.72
N TRP A 232 39.20 -48.75 -7.46
CA TRP A 232 38.72 -50.12 -7.70
C TRP A 232 38.62 -50.42 -9.20
N GLU A 233 38.16 -49.47 -10.02
CA GLU A 233 38.17 -49.58 -11.48
C GLU A 233 39.56 -49.81 -12.01
N SER A 234 40.56 -49.05 -11.54
CA SER A 234 41.95 -49.23 -11.93
C SER A 234 42.53 -50.61 -11.52
N ARG A 235 42.15 -51.11 -10.32
CA ARG A 235 42.53 -52.45 -9.88
C ARG A 235 41.87 -53.52 -10.75
N LEU A 236 40.60 -53.40 -11.01
CA LEU A 236 39.85 -54.33 -11.84
C LEU A 236 40.43 -54.41 -13.26
N SER A 237 40.76 -53.27 -13.87
CA SER A 237 41.40 -53.24 -15.17
C SER A 237 42.73 -53.98 -15.17
N LYS A 238 43.57 -53.75 -14.17
CA LYS A 238 44.86 -54.47 -14.05
C LYS A 238 44.69 -55.98 -13.90
N GLU A 239 43.73 -56.42 -13.02
CA GLU A 239 43.45 -57.85 -12.85
C GLU A 239 42.87 -58.48 -14.14
N GLN A 240 42.03 -57.72 -14.90
CA GLN A 240 41.56 -58.17 -16.20
C GLN A 240 42.67 -58.30 -17.23
N ASP A 241 43.59 -57.33 -17.30
CA ASP A 241 44.74 -57.38 -18.20
C ASP A 241 45.68 -58.54 -17.83
N GLU A 242 45.92 -58.77 -16.53
CA GLU A 242 46.72 -59.91 -16.04
C GLU A 242 46.06 -61.25 -16.40
N ALA A 243 44.75 -61.36 -16.16
CA ALA A 243 43.99 -62.57 -16.48
C ALA A 243 44.00 -62.85 -18.01
N GLN A 244 43.83 -61.77 -18.84
CA GLN A 244 43.90 -61.90 -20.29
C GLN A 244 45.31 -62.37 -20.72
N SER A 245 46.41 -61.78 -20.17
CA SER A 245 47.76 -62.16 -20.50
C SER A 245 48.07 -63.59 -20.08
N LEU A 246 47.55 -64.04 -18.94
CA LEU A 246 47.68 -65.41 -18.47
C LEU A 246 46.96 -66.39 -19.41
N ASN A 247 45.74 -66.07 -19.81
CA ASN A 247 44.95 -66.86 -20.74
C ASN A 247 45.66 -66.95 -22.11
N GLN A 248 46.21 -65.81 -22.63
CA GLN A 248 47.02 -65.83 -23.88
C GLN A 248 48.25 -66.73 -23.77
N LYS A 249 48.98 -66.69 -22.64
CA LYS A 249 50.13 -67.58 -22.40
C LYS A 249 49.69 -69.06 -22.38
N ARG A 250 48.63 -69.41 -21.67
CA ARG A 250 48.08 -70.77 -21.65
C ARG A 250 47.65 -71.24 -23.04
N HIS A 251 46.99 -70.38 -23.82
CA HIS A 251 46.63 -70.72 -25.18
C HIS A 251 47.86 -70.89 -26.08
N ALA A 252 48.87 -70.04 -25.93
CA ALA A 252 50.10 -70.21 -26.69
C ALA A 252 50.85 -71.48 -26.27
N GLU A 253 50.93 -71.82 -24.98
CA GLU A 253 51.50 -73.07 -24.48
C GLU A 253 50.73 -74.29 -25.01
N ALA A 254 49.40 -74.27 -24.91
CA ALA A 254 48.59 -75.38 -25.45
C ALA A 254 48.72 -75.53 -26.99
N ALA A 255 48.79 -74.43 -27.72
CA ALA A 255 49.07 -74.46 -29.21
C ALA A 255 50.45 -75.05 -29.52
N ALA A 256 51.45 -74.68 -28.77
CA ALA A 256 52.83 -75.21 -28.97
C ALA A 256 52.84 -76.73 -28.60
N GLU A 257 52.18 -77.17 -27.55
CA GLU A 257 52.03 -78.59 -27.25
C GLU A 257 51.29 -79.34 -28.37
N LEU A 258 50.28 -78.76 -28.94
CA LEU A 258 49.47 -79.35 -30.00
C LEU A 258 50.31 -79.47 -31.28
N ASP A 259 51.05 -78.41 -31.69
CA ASP A 259 51.97 -78.40 -32.81
C ASP A 259 53.11 -79.46 -32.60
N ALA A 260 53.68 -79.59 -31.40
CA ALA A 260 54.68 -80.59 -31.10
C ALA A 260 54.11 -82.03 -31.19
N ALA A 261 52.88 -82.26 -30.69
CA ALA A 261 52.18 -83.56 -30.80
C ALA A 261 51.88 -83.93 -32.30
N GLU A 262 51.43 -82.94 -33.08
CA GLU A 262 51.22 -83.12 -34.51
C GLU A 262 52.49 -83.43 -35.26
N ALA A 263 53.62 -82.78 -34.94
CA ALA A 263 54.93 -83.06 -35.52
C ALA A 263 55.45 -84.44 -35.15
N GLU A 264 55.21 -84.93 -33.92
CA GLU A 264 55.53 -86.27 -33.51
C GLU A 264 54.65 -87.33 -34.20
N LEU A 265 53.38 -87.05 -34.40
CA LEU A 265 52.44 -87.91 -35.15
C LEU A 265 52.86 -88.03 -36.62
N GLN A 266 53.25 -86.90 -37.25
CA GLN A 266 53.82 -86.95 -38.63
C GLN A 266 55.08 -87.75 -38.75
N LYS A 267 56.04 -87.70 -37.76
CA LYS A 267 57.24 -88.51 -37.72
C LYS A 267 56.93 -90.00 -37.62
N LEU A 268 55.97 -90.36 -36.74
CA LEU A 268 55.52 -91.73 -36.57
C LEU A 268 54.77 -92.27 -37.81
N GLN A 269 54.01 -91.44 -38.51
CA GLN A 269 53.39 -91.77 -39.77
C GLN A 269 54.40 -91.95 -40.89
N ALA A 270 55.50 -91.13 -40.94
CA ALA A 270 56.61 -91.27 -41.92
C ALA A 270 57.42 -92.53 -41.65
N GLN A 271 57.61 -92.94 -40.38
CA GLN A 271 58.26 -94.20 -40.00
C GLN A 271 57.40 -95.41 -40.32
N GLN A 272 56.06 -95.34 -40.39
CA GLN A 272 55.17 -96.45 -40.80
C GLN A 272 55.02 -96.58 -42.31
N SER A 273 55.41 -95.59 -43.10
CA SER A 273 55.31 -95.62 -44.57
C SER A 273 56.62 -96.14 -45.28
N ASP A 274 57.69 -96.64 -44.53
CA ASP A 274 58.91 -97.24 -45.07
C ASP A 274 59.08 -98.69 -44.59
N PRO A 275 58.28 -99.66 -45.07
CA PRO A 275 58.75 -101.09 -45.12
C PRO A 275 58.51 -101.72 -46.49
N GLU A 276 59.21 -101.38 -47.52
CA GLU A 276 59.30 -102.29 -48.70
C GLU A 276 60.41 -101.84 -49.61
N GLN A 277 61.63 -102.21 -49.21
CA GLN A 277 62.69 -102.53 -50.16
C GLN A 277 63.80 -103.31 -49.43
N GLN A 278 63.64 -104.64 -49.32
CA GLN A 278 64.76 -105.59 -49.32
C GLN A 278 64.17 -107.01 -49.46
N THR A 279 64.21 -107.44 -50.62
CA THR A 279 64.48 -108.84 -50.87
C THR A 279 64.91 -108.95 -52.33
N ASP A 280 65.84 -109.21 -52.42
CA ASP A 280 67.01 -109.85 -52.91
C ASP A 280 67.00 -110.99 -53.85
N PRO A 281 68.06 -111.16 -54.53
CA PRO A 281 68.12 -112.11 -55.62
C PRO A 281 68.77 -113.42 -55.19
N GLU A 282 68.69 -114.26 -55.94
CA GLU A 282 69.48 -115.46 -56.23
C GLU A 282 68.83 -116.77 -56.14
N ALA A 283 69.05 -117.38 -57.05
CA ALA A 283 69.54 -118.66 -57.38
C ALA A 283 68.64 -119.58 -58.16
N GLY A 284 69.16 -119.92 -59.23
CA GLY A 284 69.11 -121.18 -59.83
C GLY A 284 68.48 -121.24 -61.14
#